data_2ece1f3b7239018da0f24c77aa08a049
#
_entry.id   2ece1f3b7239018da0f24c77aa08a049
#
_cell.length_a   1.000
_cell.length_b   1.000
_cell.length_c   1.000
_cell.angle_alpha   90.00
_cell.angle_beta   90.00
_cell.angle_gamma   90.00
#
_symmetry.space_group_name_H-M   'P 1'
#
loop_
_entity.id
_entity.type
_entity.pdbx_description
1 polymer ?
#
loop_
_entity_poly.entity_id
_entity_poly.type
_entity_poly.pdbx_seq_one_letter_code
_entity_poly.pdbx_strand_id
1 'polypeptide(L)'
;DSNAKRALVTKYVEDLEASTAELEADHENHKKAHDGDWSAARKNCILGATDIVTRYMMYSVSSQQILAGLSGGTTEEKAEQLYQALTAADEMVNLFYQHKGLSSDPDAGVKNKLPVSRLNLRYQRMFAGAFMYADGLHIGIEWGSVPGLTKSVPVKTTPEGKYESGQYFGWGIAHEIGHEINEGAYAIAEITNNYFSVLAQARDTNDSVRFQYPEVYKKVTSGVTGRSSNVFTQLGLYWQLHLAYDMGGYNYKTYDTYKEQFNNLFFARVDSYVRNPGSAPKPGNVALSVSGDVDNKLMRLACAAAEKNILEFFERWGMVPDENTKKYAEQFEKETRAIWFVNDEARAYVLENGKNGSVAASATVEADLSYRPNSNEVTIHLGSQSKQPEAMLGYEIYRSETIKSHVEKKPVGFVTADQTEFVDSISTINNRVFTYEVVGYDKYLNATKPVVLEPVKVSHGGVIDKSDWTVTTNMVSAEDKVDEEINPDVVTMEAIGKV
;
A
#
# COMPACT_ATOMS: atom_id res chain seq x y z
N ASP A 1 1.63 30.51 -19.45
CA ASP A 1 2.45 31.50 -18.75
C ASP A 1 1.99 31.61 -17.29
N SER A 2 2.90 31.40 -16.33
CA SER A 2 2.61 31.44 -14.90
C SER A 2 2.17 32.83 -14.41
N ASN A 3 2.68 33.90 -15.03
CA ASN A 3 2.32 35.26 -14.68
C ASN A 3 0.86 35.58 -15.09
N ALA A 4 0.44 35.11 -16.27
CA ALA A 4 -0.96 35.27 -16.68
C ALA A 4 -1.92 34.48 -15.75
N LYS A 5 -1.54 33.28 -15.30
CA LYS A 5 -2.32 32.53 -14.32
C LYS A 5 -2.40 33.23 -12.98
N ARG A 6 -1.29 33.77 -12.47
CA ARG A 6 -1.28 34.56 -11.23
C ARG A 6 -2.22 35.78 -11.33
N ALA A 7 -2.15 36.52 -12.43
CA ALA A 7 -3.03 37.66 -12.64
C ALA A 7 -4.52 37.30 -12.64
N LEU A 8 -4.86 36.13 -13.24
CA LEU A 8 -6.24 35.60 -13.17
C LEU A 8 -6.65 35.23 -11.76
N VAL A 9 -5.76 34.61 -10.96
CA VAL A 9 -6.04 34.24 -9.56
C VAL A 9 -6.17 35.50 -8.70
N THR A 10 -5.35 36.53 -8.90
CA THR A 10 -5.47 37.81 -8.20
C THR A 10 -6.84 38.44 -8.46
N LYS A 11 -7.22 38.56 -9.74
CA LYS A 11 -8.54 39.09 -10.12
C LYS A 11 -9.68 38.27 -9.50
N TYR A 12 -9.54 36.93 -9.50
CA TYR A 12 -10.53 36.05 -8.88
C TYR A 12 -10.65 36.31 -7.36
N VAL A 13 -9.54 36.48 -6.63
CA VAL A 13 -9.57 36.77 -5.18
C VAL A 13 -10.18 38.13 -4.89
N GLU A 14 -9.88 39.17 -5.70
CA GLU A 14 -10.56 40.47 -5.62
C GLU A 14 -12.09 40.34 -5.73
N ASP A 15 -12.56 39.63 -6.76
CA ASP A 15 -13.97 39.39 -7.00
C ASP A 15 -14.60 38.54 -5.90
N LEU A 16 -13.86 37.56 -5.35
CA LEU A 16 -14.27 36.71 -4.25
C LEU A 16 -14.47 37.52 -2.96
N GLU A 17 -13.55 38.41 -2.62
CA GLU A 17 -13.64 39.30 -1.45
C GLU A 17 -14.85 40.21 -1.57
N ALA A 18 -15.05 40.85 -2.71
CA ALA A 18 -16.18 41.74 -2.97
C ALA A 18 -17.52 40.98 -2.90
N SER A 19 -17.66 39.89 -3.62
CA SER A 19 -18.89 39.08 -3.67
C SER A 19 -19.26 38.48 -2.31
N THR A 20 -18.28 38.00 -1.55
CA THR A 20 -18.51 37.41 -0.25
C THR A 20 -18.99 38.45 0.74
N ALA A 21 -18.42 39.66 0.73
CA ALA A 21 -18.85 40.77 1.61
C ALA A 21 -20.32 41.23 1.30
N GLU A 22 -20.68 41.27 0.00
CA GLU A 22 -22.07 41.58 -0.41
C GLU A 22 -23.05 40.49 0.06
N LEU A 23 -22.73 39.22 -0.12
CA LEU A 23 -23.57 38.10 0.29
C LEU A 23 -23.72 38.02 1.82
N GLU A 24 -22.69 38.34 2.57
CA GLU A 24 -22.76 38.38 4.03
C GLU A 24 -23.65 39.52 4.52
N ALA A 25 -23.54 40.70 3.91
CA ALA A 25 -24.39 41.84 4.21
C ALA A 25 -25.85 41.55 3.88
N ASP A 26 -26.15 40.97 2.76
CA ASP A 26 -27.50 40.58 2.36
C ASP A 26 -28.08 39.50 3.27
N HIS A 27 -27.31 38.50 3.63
CA HIS A 27 -27.71 37.46 4.58
C HIS A 27 -28.06 38.03 5.98
N GLU A 28 -27.26 38.96 6.51
CA GLU A 28 -27.55 39.63 7.81
C GLU A 28 -28.77 40.53 7.72
N ASN A 29 -28.98 41.22 6.62
CA ASN A 29 -30.18 42.01 6.38
C ASN A 29 -31.43 41.13 6.34
N HIS A 30 -31.36 40.01 5.64
CA HIS A 30 -32.46 39.06 5.53
C HIS A 30 -32.79 38.41 6.88
N LYS A 31 -31.78 38.07 7.68
CA LYS A 31 -31.92 37.56 9.05
C LYS A 31 -32.59 38.58 9.98
N LYS A 32 -32.21 39.83 9.88
CA LYS A 32 -32.84 40.91 10.65
C LYS A 32 -34.33 41.11 10.30
N ALA A 33 -34.66 40.99 9.00
CA ALA A 33 -36.03 41.09 8.50
C ALA A 33 -36.95 39.97 9.01
N HIS A 34 -36.39 38.85 9.45
CA HIS A 34 -37.10 37.67 9.98
C HIS A 34 -36.90 37.47 11.47
N ASP A 35 -36.73 38.56 12.26
CA ASP A 35 -36.57 38.55 13.72
C ASP A 35 -35.46 37.62 14.25
N GLY A 36 -34.46 37.31 13.41
CA GLY A 36 -33.32 36.48 13.80
C GLY A 36 -33.59 35.01 13.93
N ASP A 37 -34.80 34.53 13.68
CA ASP A 37 -35.15 33.11 13.78
C ASP A 37 -34.79 32.34 12.53
N TRP A 38 -33.49 32.20 12.34
CA TRP A 38 -32.95 31.31 11.33
C TRP A 38 -32.42 30.05 12.00
N SER A 39 -32.93 28.92 11.58
CA SER A 39 -32.43 27.61 12.04
C SER A 39 -30.90 27.50 11.87
N ALA A 40 -30.25 26.72 12.73
CA ALA A 40 -28.82 26.47 12.64
C ALA A 40 -28.37 25.99 11.22
N ALA A 41 -29.28 25.36 10.50
CA ALA A 41 -29.07 24.96 9.11
C ALA A 41 -28.90 26.15 8.15
N ARG A 42 -29.56 27.27 8.41
CA ARG A 42 -29.42 28.49 7.58
C ARG A 42 -28.26 29.37 8.03
N LYS A 43 -27.83 29.31 9.27
CA LYS A 43 -26.57 29.94 9.72
C LYS A 43 -25.37 29.42 8.99
N ASN A 44 -25.43 28.16 8.57
CA ASN A 44 -24.39 27.49 7.79
C ASN A 44 -24.76 27.42 6.31
N CYS A 45 -25.73 28.21 5.88
CA CYS A 45 -26.07 28.29 4.46
C CYS A 45 -24.88 28.88 3.70
N ILE A 46 -24.58 28.29 2.61
CA ILE A 46 -23.49 28.71 1.74
C ILE A 46 -23.94 29.99 1.06
N LEU A 47 -23.22 31.06 1.34
CA LEU A 47 -23.57 32.40 0.86
C LEU A 47 -23.21 32.65 -0.61
N GLY A 48 -22.59 31.71 -1.24
CA GLY A 48 -22.29 31.75 -2.66
C GLY A 48 -21.51 30.52 -3.07
N ALA A 49 -21.79 30.03 -4.26
CA ALA A 49 -20.98 29.01 -4.91
C ALA A 49 -19.97 29.69 -5.84
N THR A 50 -18.80 29.12 -5.92
CA THR A 50 -17.76 29.54 -6.88
C THR A 50 -17.20 28.32 -7.57
N ASP A 51 -16.91 28.47 -8.85
CA ASP A 51 -16.26 27.45 -9.67
C ASP A 51 -14.82 27.85 -9.96
N ILE A 52 -13.90 26.92 -9.67
CA ILE A 52 -12.49 27.07 -10.02
C ILE A 52 -12.14 25.93 -10.95
N VAL A 53 -11.56 26.23 -12.10
CA VAL A 53 -11.19 25.25 -13.12
C VAL A 53 -9.69 25.30 -13.33
N THR A 54 -9.03 24.18 -13.06
CA THR A 54 -7.60 23.98 -13.33
C THR A 54 -7.39 23.04 -14.53
N ARG A 55 -6.20 22.58 -14.74
CA ARG A 55 -5.93 21.61 -15.82
C ARG A 55 -6.66 20.29 -15.61
N TYR A 56 -6.67 19.79 -14.39
CA TYR A 56 -7.18 18.44 -14.06
C TYR A 56 -8.40 18.45 -13.16
N MET A 57 -8.66 19.54 -12.44
CA MET A 57 -9.70 19.62 -11.44
C MET A 57 -10.74 20.69 -11.79
N MET A 58 -11.97 20.46 -11.38
CA MET A 58 -13.03 21.44 -11.32
C MET A 58 -13.57 21.45 -9.90
N TYR A 59 -13.52 22.60 -9.26
CA TYR A 59 -14.02 22.81 -7.90
C TYR A 59 -15.33 23.58 -7.99
N SER A 60 -16.39 23.07 -7.37
CA SER A 60 -17.65 23.77 -7.14
C SER A 60 -17.84 23.87 -5.62
N VAL A 61 -17.40 24.99 -5.06
CA VAL A 61 -17.22 25.15 -3.61
C VAL A 61 -17.79 26.49 -3.11
N SER A 62 -17.88 26.65 -1.80
CA SER A 62 -18.32 27.89 -1.18
C SER A 62 -17.26 28.99 -1.32
N SER A 63 -17.65 30.13 -1.84
CA SER A 63 -16.81 31.34 -1.91
C SER A 63 -16.33 31.77 -0.50
N GLN A 64 -17.23 31.76 0.47
CA GLN A 64 -16.94 32.11 1.85
C GLN A 64 -15.88 31.18 2.46
N GLN A 65 -15.96 29.88 2.18
CA GLN A 65 -15.03 28.91 2.75
C GLN A 65 -13.66 28.93 2.06
N ILE A 66 -13.61 29.21 0.76
CA ILE A 66 -12.34 29.46 0.07
C ILE A 66 -11.66 30.68 0.69
N LEU A 67 -12.38 31.81 0.82
CA LEU A 67 -11.83 33.02 1.41
C LEU A 67 -11.37 32.79 2.87
N ALA A 68 -12.14 32.06 3.68
CA ALA A 68 -11.77 31.71 5.04
C ALA A 68 -10.50 30.85 5.14
N GLY A 69 -10.15 30.12 4.09
CA GLY A 69 -8.91 29.35 4.00
C GLY A 69 -7.68 30.18 3.66
N LEU A 70 -7.84 31.38 3.10
CA LEU A 70 -6.75 32.26 2.70
C LEU A 70 -6.30 33.11 3.90
N SER A 71 -5.02 33.09 4.24
CA SER A 71 -4.46 33.67 5.44
C SER A 71 -3.59 34.90 5.22
N GLY A 72 -3.43 35.35 3.98
CA GLY A 72 -2.67 36.54 3.63
C GLY A 72 -3.29 37.83 4.16
N GLY A 73 -2.48 38.84 4.47
CA GLY A 73 -2.93 40.17 4.89
C GLY A 73 -3.40 41.06 3.73
N THR A 74 -2.94 40.78 2.53
CA THR A 74 -3.33 41.49 1.28
C THR A 74 -3.98 40.55 0.29
N THR A 75 -4.67 41.11 -0.70
CA THR A 75 -5.28 40.33 -1.80
C THR A 75 -4.22 39.56 -2.59
N GLU A 76 -3.05 40.17 -2.83
CA GLU A 76 -1.93 39.54 -3.54
C GLU A 76 -1.36 38.33 -2.78
N GLU A 77 -1.19 38.43 -1.47
CA GLU A 77 -0.75 37.33 -0.63
C GLU A 77 -1.74 36.17 -0.62
N LYS A 78 -3.03 36.47 -0.52
CA LYS A 78 -4.12 35.49 -0.62
C LYS A 78 -4.15 34.82 -2.00
N ALA A 79 -3.98 35.64 -3.05
CA ALA A 79 -3.93 35.13 -4.43
C ALA A 79 -2.73 34.23 -4.68
N GLU A 80 -1.56 34.56 -4.16
CA GLU A 80 -0.37 33.68 -4.29
C GLU A 80 -0.60 32.38 -3.51
N GLN A 81 -1.17 32.40 -2.30
CA GLN A 81 -1.50 31.19 -1.56
C GLN A 81 -2.45 30.29 -2.37
N LEU A 82 -3.52 30.85 -2.93
CA LEU A 82 -4.47 30.10 -3.75
C LEU A 82 -3.81 29.54 -5.02
N TYR A 83 -2.99 30.35 -5.70
CA TYR A 83 -2.24 29.91 -6.88
C TYR A 83 -1.34 28.71 -6.56
N GLN A 84 -0.61 28.74 -5.44
CA GLN A 84 0.23 27.63 -4.99
C GLN A 84 -0.63 26.37 -4.73
N ALA A 85 -1.75 26.51 -4.04
CA ALA A 85 -2.62 25.38 -3.73
C ALA A 85 -3.22 24.72 -5.00
N LEU A 86 -3.67 25.52 -5.94
CA LEU A 86 -4.19 25.01 -7.22
C LEU A 86 -3.08 24.34 -8.06
N THR A 87 -1.88 24.89 -8.02
CA THR A 87 -0.71 24.30 -8.71
C THR A 87 -0.34 22.95 -8.08
N ALA A 88 -0.32 22.86 -6.74
CA ALA A 88 -0.05 21.63 -6.02
C ALA A 88 -1.08 20.53 -6.33
N ALA A 89 -2.35 20.90 -6.43
CA ALA A 89 -3.41 19.96 -6.79
C ALA A 89 -3.22 19.40 -8.21
N ASP A 90 -2.94 20.25 -9.18
CA ASP A 90 -2.67 19.82 -10.55
C ASP A 90 -1.38 18.97 -10.64
N GLU A 91 -0.36 19.28 -9.87
CA GLU A 91 0.87 18.50 -9.79
C GLU A 91 0.62 17.10 -9.23
N MET A 92 -0.16 17.00 -8.16
CA MET A 92 -0.56 15.73 -7.56
C MET A 92 -1.37 14.85 -8.53
N VAL A 93 -2.37 15.42 -9.19
CA VAL A 93 -3.20 14.67 -10.15
C VAL A 93 -2.38 14.25 -11.36
N ASN A 94 -1.46 15.10 -11.84
CA ASN A 94 -0.54 14.71 -12.91
C ASN A 94 0.32 13.50 -12.52
N LEU A 95 0.86 13.48 -11.31
CA LEU A 95 1.60 12.33 -10.79
C LEU A 95 0.74 11.06 -10.82
N PHE A 96 -0.52 11.15 -10.38
CA PHE A 96 -1.43 10.01 -10.35
C PHE A 96 -1.73 9.49 -11.77
N TYR A 97 -2.02 10.38 -12.70
CA TYR A 97 -2.25 9.98 -14.09
C TYR A 97 -1.02 9.34 -14.73
N GLN A 98 0.18 9.82 -14.40
CA GLN A 98 1.39 9.18 -14.89
C GLN A 98 1.57 7.75 -14.35
N HIS A 99 1.30 7.53 -13.07
CA HIS A 99 1.32 6.18 -12.49
C HIS A 99 0.21 5.27 -13.03
N LYS A 100 -0.82 5.83 -13.64
CA LYS A 100 -1.83 5.09 -14.40
C LYS A 100 -1.47 4.87 -15.87
N GLY A 101 -0.31 5.30 -16.30
CA GLY A 101 0.07 5.23 -17.71
C GLY A 101 -0.76 6.11 -18.63
N LEU A 102 -1.29 7.22 -18.10
CA LEU A 102 -2.05 8.19 -18.87
C LEU A 102 -1.19 9.41 -19.21
N SER A 103 -1.22 9.86 -20.46
CA SER A 103 -0.37 10.96 -20.94
C SER A 103 -1.07 11.83 -21.99
N SER A 104 -0.65 13.10 -22.06
CA SER A 104 -0.98 14.00 -23.17
C SER A 104 -0.06 13.81 -24.38
N ASP A 105 0.99 13.00 -24.25
CA ASP A 105 1.91 12.70 -25.34
C ASP A 105 1.14 11.98 -26.47
N PRO A 106 1.27 12.42 -27.72
CA PRO A 106 0.68 11.73 -28.88
C PRO A 106 1.08 10.26 -28.98
N ASP A 107 2.29 9.89 -28.55
CA ASP A 107 2.83 8.53 -28.60
C ASP A 107 2.15 7.59 -27.60
N ALA A 108 1.38 8.09 -26.64
CA ALA A 108 0.59 7.26 -25.72
C ALA A 108 -0.50 6.45 -26.43
N GLY A 109 -0.89 6.84 -27.62
CA GLY A 109 -2.00 6.25 -28.36
C GLY A 109 -3.36 6.55 -27.71
N VAL A 110 -4.44 6.16 -28.39
CA VAL A 110 -5.81 6.51 -27.96
C VAL A 110 -6.18 5.96 -26.59
N LYS A 111 -5.70 4.75 -26.27
CA LYS A 111 -6.08 4.04 -25.03
C LYS A 111 -5.41 4.59 -23.77
N ASN A 112 -4.30 5.31 -23.91
CA ASN A 112 -3.52 5.85 -22.81
C ASN A 112 -3.54 7.39 -22.75
N LYS A 113 -4.50 8.01 -23.42
CA LYS A 113 -4.68 9.45 -23.34
C LYS A 113 -5.30 9.87 -22.01
N LEU A 114 -4.91 11.07 -21.57
CA LEU A 114 -5.55 11.71 -20.43
C LEU A 114 -7.06 11.86 -20.67
N PRO A 115 -7.88 11.71 -19.61
CA PRO A 115 -9.30 11.99 -19.68
C PRO A 115 -9.56 13.43 -20.16
N VAL A 116 -10.59 13.61 -20.95
CA VAL A 116 -11.06 14.95 -21.39
C VAL A 116 -11.78 15.66 -20.25
N SER A 117 -12.56 14.90 -19.46
CA SER A 117 -13.24 15.38 -18.28
C SER A 117 -12.25 15.64 -17.13
N ARG A 118 -12.53 16.69 -16.38
CA ARG A 118 -11.82 16.98 -15.14
C ARG A 118 -12.42 16.20 -13.96
N LEU A 119 -11.61 15.95 -12.95
CA LEU A 119 -12.09 15.47 -11.65
C LEU A 119 -12.93 16.60 -11.04
N ASN A 120 -14.15 16.26 -10.64
CA ASN A 120 -15.11 17.24 -10.12
C ASN A 120 -15.14 17.11 -8.59
N LEU A 121 -14.76 18.18 -7.90
CA LEU A 121 -14.83 18.28 -6.46
C LEU A 121 -15.92 19.26 -6.07
N ARG A 122 -16.90 18.80 -5.27
CA ARG A 122 -18.03 19.60 -4.82
C ARG A 122 -18.12 19.59 -3.31
N TYR A 123 -18.46 20.75 -2.74
CA TYR A 123 -18.82 20.77 -1.34
C TYR A 123 -20.20 20.16 -1.10
N GLN A 124 -20.33 19.51 0.04
CA GLN A 124 -21.59 18.98 0.53
C GLN A 124 -21.69 19.10 2.04
N ARG A 125 -22.89 19.05 2.56
CA ARG A 125 -23.11 18.86 3.98
C ARG A 125 -23.18 17.37 4.25
N MET A 126 -22.25 16.86 5.03
CA MET A 126 -22.16 15.44 5.35
C MET A 126 -22.71 15.15 6.74
N PHE A 127 -23.10 13.90 6.94
CA PHE A 127 -23.66 13.40 8.19
C PHE A 127 -22.68 12.43 8.86
N ALA A 128 -22.90 12.16 10.15
CA ALA A 128 -22.18 11.16 10.92
C ALA A 128 -20.65 11.31 10.94
N GLY A 129 -20.13 12.55 10.85
CA GLY A 129 -18.70 12.83 10.93
C GLY A 129 -17.90 12.52 9.68
N ALA A 130 -18.53 12.12 8.57
CA ALA A 130 -17.88 12.02 7.28
C ALA A 130 -17.44 13.39 6.79
N PHE A 131 -16.31 13.47 6.10
CA PHE A 131 -15.80 14.74 5.57
C PHE A 131 -15.42 14.71 4.07
N MET A 132 -15.28 13.54 3.48
CA MET A 132 -15.07 13.32 2.03
C MET A 132 -15.70 12.00 1.59
N TYR A 133 -16.01 11.89 0.30
CA TYR A 133 -16.40 10.66 -0.39
C TYR A 133 -16.20 10.79 -1.89
N ALA A 134 -16.13 9.67 -2.59
CA ALA A 134 -16.18 9.59 -4.06
C ALA A 134 -17.37 8.71 -4.50
N ASP A 135 -18.00 9.05 -5.62
CA ASP A 135 -19.16 8.31 -6.14
C ASP A 135 -19.07 7.94 -7.64
N GLY A 136 -17.88 8.04 -8.24
CA GLY A 136 -17.64 7.77 -9.67
C GLY A 136 -18.04 8.91 -10.61
N LEU A 137 -18.63 9.98 -10.10
CA LEU A 137 -18.99 11.19 -10.86
C LEU A 137 -18.40 12.45 -10.26
N HIS A 138 -18.15 12.47 -8.96
CA HIS A 138 -17.57 13.60 -8.25
C HIS A 138 -17.01 13.19 -6.89
N ILE A 139 -16.15 14.03 -6.38
CA ILE A 139 -15.66 13.95 -5.00
C ILE A 139 -16.45 14.95 -4.17
N GLY A 140 -17.11 14.47 -3.12
CA GLY A 140 -17.78 15.31 -2.15
C GLY A 140 -16.83 15.71 -1.02
N ILE A 141 -16.84 16.98 -0.63
CA ILE A 141 -16.09 17.49 0.54
C ILE A 141 -17.04 18.19 1.50
N GLU A 142 -16.91 17.90 2.78
CA GLU A 142 -17.67 18.62 3.83
C GLU A 142 -17.36 20.12 3.75
N TRP A 143 -18.41 20.92 3.86
CA TRP A 143 -18.33 22.39 3.78
C TRP A 143 -17.25 22.99 4.68
N GLY A 144 -17.15 22.53 5.93
CA GLY A 144 -16.13 22.97 6.88
C GLY A 144 -14.70 22.55 6.55
N SER A 145 -14.51 21.60 5.62
CA SER A 145 -13.21 21.14 5.15
C SER A 145 -12.69 21.89 3.91
N VAL A 146 -13.56 22.66 3.23
CA VAL A 146 -13.20 23.44 2.03
C VAL A 146 -12.00 24.38 2.25
N PRO A 147 -11.85 25.07 3.40
CA PRO A 147 -10.67 25.91 3.65
C PRO A 147 -9.34 25.18 3.52
N GLY A 148 -9.31 23.87 3.78
CA GLY A 148 -8.12 23.03 3.60
C GLY A 148 -7.60 22.99 2.16
N LEU A 149 -8.48 23.15 1.15
CA LEU A 149 -8.09 23.18 -0.28
C LEU A 149 -7.11 24.31 -0.62
N THR A 150 -7.03 25.36 0.20
CA THR A 150 -6.16 26.51 -0.01
C THR A 150 -4.78 26.38 0.68
N LYS A 151 -4.51 25.25 1.35
CA LYS A 151 -3.30 25.06 2.18
C LYS A 151 -2.17 24.30 1.49
N SER A 152 -2.44 23.68 0.35
CA SER A 152 -1.45 22.89 -0.35
C SER A 152 -0.35 23.78 -0.94
N VAL A 153 0.88 23.23 -0.97
CA VAL A 153 2.07 23.89 -1.54
C VAL A 153 2.73 22.90 -2.50
N PRO A 154 3.11 23.33 -3.70
CA PRO A 154 3.81 22.46 -4.67
C PRO A 154 5.16 22.01 -4.13
N VAL A 155 5.58 20.83 -4.56
CA VAL A 155 6.94 20.33 -4.29
C VAL A 155 7.95 21.14 -5.09
N LYS A 156 9.04 21.56 -4.43
CA LYS A 156 10.15 22.25 -5.08
C LYS A 156 11.27 21.27 -5.38
N THR A 157 11.98 21.51 -6.46
CA THR A 157 13.18 20.75 -6.81
C THR A 157 14.41 21.61 -6.52
N THR A 158 15.36 21.09 -5.72
CA THR A 158 16.64 21.74 -5.49
C THR A 158 17.52 21.69 -6.75
N PRO A 159 18.58 22.51 -6.83
CA PRO A 159 19.55 22.43 -7.92
C PRO A 159 20.18 21.05 -8.08
N GLU A 160 20.31 20.29 -7.01
CA GLU A 160 20.86 18.92 -6.98
C GLU A 160 19.80 17.86 -7.40
N GLY A 161 18.59 18.29 -7.76
CA GLY A 161 17.51 17.40 -8.21
C GLY A 161 16.77 16.69 -7.09
N LYS A 162 16.94 17.10 -5.84
CA LYS A 162 16.15 16.62 -4.71
C LYS A 162 14.85 17.43 -4.61
N TYR A 163 13.79 16.79 -4.15
CA TYR A 163 12.56 17.49 -3.81
C TYR A 163 12.68 18.05 -2.39
N GLU A 164 12.35 19.32 -2.26
CA GLU A 164 12.01 19.88 -0.94
C GLU A 164 10.56 19.61 -0.67
N SER A 165 10.23 19.40 0.60
CA SER A 165 8.85 19.14 0.99
C SER A 165 7.94 20.28 0.58
N GLY A 166 6.94 19.96 -0.22
CA GLY A 166 5.76 20.77 -0.35
C GLY A 166 4.77 20.44 0.76
N GLN A 167 3.52 20.65 0.48
CA GLN A 167 2.43 20.17 1.29
C GLN A 167 1.25 19.90 0.37
N TYR A 168 1.11 18.67 -0.09
CA TYR A 168 -0.07 18.28 -0.82
C TYR A 168 -1.28 18.19 0.11
N PHE A 169 -2.44 18.13 -0.49
CA PHE A 169 -3.72 18.16 0.22
C PHE A 169 -4.00 16.83 0.96
N GLY A 170 -3.15 16.41 1.85
CA GLY A 170 -3.37 15.31 2.78
C GLY A 170 -3.78 13.96 2.17
N TRP A 171 -4.00 12.98 3.06
CA TRP A 171 -4.40 11.62 2.68
C TRP A 171 -5.78 11.57 2.01
N GLY A 172 -6.76 12.29 2.57
CA GLY A 172 -8.18 12.15 2.19
C GLY A 172 -8.45 12.48 0.72
N ILE A 173 -7.98 13.64 0.24
CA ILE A 173 -8.25 14.03 -1.15
C ILE A 173 -7.57 13.07 -2.16
N ALA A 174 -6.37 12.62 -1.86
CA ALA A 174 -5.68 11.62 -2.69
C ALA A 174 -6.42 10.27 -2.70
N HIS A 175 -6.98 9.88 -1.55
CA HIS A 175 -7.81 8.69 -1.38
C HIS A 175 -9.07 8.75 -2.25
N GLU A 176 -9.81 9.87 -2.22
CA GLU A 176 -11.03 10.04 -3.01
C GLU A 176 -10.73 10.15 -4.51
N ILE A 177 -9.66 10.86 -4.89
CA ILE A 177 -9.19 10.85 -6.27
C ILE A 177 -8.84 9.42 -6.70
N GLY A 178 -8.20 8.65 -5.81
CA GLY A 178 -7.88 7.25 -6.04
C GLY A 178 -9.10 6.40 -6.38
N HIS A 179 -10.24 6.61 -5.73
CA HIS A 179 -11.50 5.94 -6.08
C HIS A 179 -11.96 6.27 -7.51
N GLU A 180 -11.89 7.56 -7.90
CA GLU A 180 -12.33 8.03 -9.22
C GLU A 180 -11.46 7.49 -10.38
N ILE A 181 -10.16 7.28 -10.12
CA ILE A 181 -9.21 6.87 -11.16
C ILE A 181 -8.75 5.42 -11.05
N ASN A 182 -9.29 4.65 -10.12
CA ASN A 182 -8.85 3.28 -9.84
C ASN A 182 -9.02 2.38 -11.08
N GLU A 183 -8.15 1.36 -11.21
CA GLU A 183 -8.23 0.45 -12.34
C GLU A 183 -9.14 -0.74 -12.02
N GLY A 184 -10.33 -0.76 -12.62
CA GLY A 184 -11.37 -1.75 -12.33
C GLY A 184 -10.98 -3.22 -12.49
N ALA A 185 -9.93 -3.51 -13.27
CA ALA A 185 -9.48 -4.88 -13.47
C ALA A 185 -8.96 -5.53 -12.18
N TYR A 186 -8.29 -4.75 -11.31
CA TYR A 186 -7.69 -5.25 -10.07
C TYR A 186 -7.99 -4.38 -8.84
N ALA A 187 -8.86 -3.39 -8.98
CA ALA A 187 -9.22 -2.49 -7.90
C ALA A 187 -9.86 -3.22 -6.72
N ILE A 188 -9.42 -2.86 -5.53
CA ILE A 188 -10.06 -3.22 -4.25
C ILE A 188 -10.25 -1.92 -3.49
N ALA A 189 -11.51 -1.57 -3.22
CA ALA A 189 -11.86 -0.37 -2.49
C ALA A 189 -11.14 -0.32 -1.13
N GLU A 190 -10.77 0.86 -0.69
CA GLU A 190 -10.03 1.14 0.54
C GLU A 190 -8.58 0.61 0.57
N ILE A 191 -8.11 -0.02 -0.53
CA ILE A 191 -6.74 -0.53 -0.66
C ILE A 191 -6.05 0.11 -1.85
N THR A 192 -6.49 -0.17 -3.08
CA THR A 192 -5.79 0.31 -4.28
C THR A 192 -5.92 1.82 -4.50
N ASN A 193 -7.00 2.42 -4.05
CA ASN A 193 -7.14 3.88 -4.04
C ASN A 193 -6.17 4.54 -3.04
N ASN A 194 -5.86 3.89 -1.92
CA ASN A 194 -4.87 4.37 -0.95
C ASN A 194 -3.42 4.34 -1.47
N TYR A 195 -3.12 3.60 -2.54
CA TYR A 195 -1.84 3.69 -3.22
C TYR A 195 -1.52 5.14 -3.64
N PHE A 196 -2.50 5.87 -4.13
CA PHE A 196 -2.33 7.28 -4.52
C PHE A 196 -2.10 8.19 -3.32
N SER A 197 -2.68 7.87 -2.17
CA SER A 197 -2.41 8.60 -0.92
C SER A 197 -0.96 8.43 -0.46
N VAL A 198 -0.43 7.20 -0.48
CA VAL A 198 0.99 6.94 -0.17
C VAL A 198 1.89 7.62 -1.19
N LEU A 199 1.55 7.56 -2.47
CA LEU A 199 2.32 8.19 -3.54
C LEU A 199 2.39 9.72 -3.38
N ALA A 200 1.28 10.37 -3.03
CA ALA A 200 1.25 11.80 -2.74
C ALA A 200 2.14 12.16 -1.55
N GLN A 201 2.07 11.39 -0.46
CA GLN A 201 2.91 11.61 0.72
C GLN A 201 4.39 11.39 0.43
N ALA A 202 4.73 10.35 -0.31
CA ALA A 202 6.11 10.07 -0.70
C ALA A 202 6.69 11.19 -1.59
N ARG A 203 5.90 11.71 -2.54
CA ARG A 203 6.28 12.86 -3.38
C ARG A 203 6.49 14.13 -2.54
N ASP A 204 5.64 14.33 -1.55
CA ASP A 204 5.65 15.46 -0.64
C ASP A 204 6.70 15.34 0.47
N THR A 205 7.47 14.26 0.48
CA THR A 205 8.44 13.93 1.54
C THR A 205 7.83 13.86 2.95
N ASN A 206 6.56 13.52 3.03
CA ASN A 206 5.83 13.35 4.28
C ASN A 206 5.87 11.89 4.72
N ASP A 207 6.40 11.63 5.92
CA ASP A 207 6.56 10.29 6.48
C ASP A 207 5.25 9.66 7.00
N SER A 208 4.14 10.36 6.91
CA SER A 208 2.85 9.92 7.43
C SER A 208 2.21 8.81 6.58
N VAL A 209 2.82 7.66 6.50
CA VAL A 209 2.24 6.46 5.90
C VAL A 209 1.43 5.67 6.92
N ARG A 210 0.30 5.08 6.50
CA ARG A 210 -0.61 4.36 7.40
C ARG A 210 -0.34 2.87 7.51
N PHE A 211 0.45 2.27 6.62
CA PHE A 211 0.87 0.89 6.78
C PHE A 211 2.18 0.80 7.56
N GLN A 212 2.36 -0.33 8.24
CA GLN A 212 3.53 -0.61 9.07
C GLN A 212 4.29 -1.80 8.49
N TYR A 213 5.57 -1.65 8.19
CA TYR A 213 6.39 -2.76 7.66
C TYR A 213 6.44 -3.99 8.57
N PRO A 214 6.47 -3.90 9.90
CA PRO A 214 6.37 -5.08 10.75
C PRO A 214 5.13 -5.94 10.48
N GLU A 215 3.96 -5.34 10.23
CA GLU A 215 2.74 -6.07 9.87
C GLU A 215 2.81 -6.67 8.46
N VAL A 216 3.47 -6.00 7.52
CA VAL A 216 3.77 -6.53 6.18
C VAL A 216 4.66 -7.76 6.31
N TYR A 217 5.76 -7.67 7.06
CA TYR A 217 6.69 -8.79 7.25
C TYR A 217 6.04 -9.98 7.95
N LYS A 218 5.24 -9.73 8.96
CA LYS A 218 4.42 -10.75 9.61
C LYS A 218 3.49 -11.46 8.64
N LYS A 219 2.85 -10.71 7.72
CA LYS A 219 1.97 -11.29 6.70
C LYS A 219 2.75 -12.18 5.73
N VAL A 220 3.83 -11.70 5.14
CA VAL A 220 4.58 -12.44 4.10
C VAL A 220 5.39 -13.62 4.63
N THR A 221 5.54 -13.72 5.95
CA THR A 221 6.18 -14.87 6.63
C THR A 221 5.17 -15.77 7.35
N SER A 222 3.88 -15.47 7.30
CA SER A 222 2.86 -16.24 8.04
C SER A 222 2.54 -17.59 7.41
N GLY A 223 2.74 -17.75 6.10
CA GLY A 223 2.26 -18.91 5.34
C GLY A 223 0.72 -19.04 5.28
N VAL A 224 -0.02 -18.04 5.74
CA VAL A 224 -1.50 -18.08 5.79
C VAL A 224 -2.06 -17.67 4.42
N THR A 225 -2.91 -18.55 3.86
CA THR A 225 -3.64 -18.28 2.62
C THR A 225 -4.66 -17.16 2.82
N GLY A 226 -4.88 -16.37 1.77
CA GLY A 226 -5.74 -15.20 1.76
C GLY A 226 -5.02 -13.91 2.15
N ARG A 227 -5.57 -12.79 1.71
CA ARG A 227 -5.03 -11.46 2.02
C ARG A 227 -5.22 -11.13 3.51
N SER A 228 -4.45 -10.18 4.02
CA SER A 228 -4.69 -9.64 5.37
C SER A 228 -6.10 -9.04 5.49
N SER A 229 -6.72 -9.13 6.66
CA SER A 229 -7.96 -8.41 6.95
C SER A 229 -7.74 -6.91 7.15
N ASN A 230 -6.51 -6.48 7.41
CA ASN A 230 -6.16 -5.07 7.56
C ASN A 230 -5.88 -4.45 6.19
N VAL A 231 -6.67 -3.45 5.80
CA VAL A 231 -6.55 -2.77 4.51
C VAL A 231 -5.21 -2.06 4.33
N PHE A 232 -4.65 -1.49 5.40
CA PHE A 232 -3.34 -0.84 5.33
C PHE A 232 -2.19 -1.83 5.21
N THR A 233 -2.28 -3.02 5.83
CA THR A 233 -1.32 -4.09 5.57
C THR A 233 -1.37 -4.53 4.10
N GLN A 234 -2.59 -4.71 3.53
CA GLN A 234 -2.74 -5.06 2.12
C GLN A 234 -2.19 -4.00 1.16
N LEU A 235 -2.25 -2.72 1.54
CA LEU A 235 -1.65 -1.61 0.80
C LEU A 235 -0.13 -1.82 0.59
N GLY A 236 0.54 -2.44 1.56
CA GLY A 236 1.95 -2.80 1.49
C GLY A 236 2.30 -3.67 0.28
N LEU A 237 1.39 -4.56 -0.18
CA LEU A 237 1.58 -5.35 -1.40
C LEU A 237 1.83 -4.46 -2.64
N TYR A 238 0.99 -3.47 -2.83
CA TYR A 238 1.07 -2.56 -3.98
C TYR A 238 2.29 -1.65 -3.86
N TRP A 239 2.60 -1.19 -2.65
CA TRP A 239 3.76 -0.35 -2.39
C TRP A 239 5.06 -1.10 -2.60
N GLN A 240 5.15 -2.36 -2.19
CA GLN A 240 6.32 -3.21 -2.45
C GLN A 240 6.56 -3.45 -3.95
N LEU A 241 5.51 -3.67 -4.74
CA LEU A 241 5.63 -3.77 -6.20
C LEU A 241 6.15 -2.47 -6.83
N HIS A 242 5.65 -1.32 -6.37
CA HIS A 242 6.15 -0.01 -6.76
C HIS A 242 7.64 0.14 -6.42
N LEU A 243 8.04 -0.12 -5.18
CA LEU A 243 9.43 0.01 -4.74
C LEU A 243 10.39 -0.94 -5.49
N ALA A 244 9.93 -2.15 -5.80
CA ALA A 244 10.76 -3.16 -6.45
C ALA A 244 10.99 -2.87 -7.95
N TYR A 245 10.03 -2.26 -8.64
CA TYR A 245 10.00 -2.20 -10.10
C TYR A 245 9.90 -0.82 -10.72
N ASP A 246 9.71 0.25 -9.94
CA ASP A 246 9.86 1.59 -10.46
C ASP A 246 11.33 1.89 -10.72
N MET A 247 11.62 2.24 -11.97
CA MET A 247 12.99 2.52 -12.40
C MET A 247 13.36 4.00 -12.27
N GLY A 248 12.37 4.85 -12.04
CA GLY A 248 12.53 6.29 -11.87
C GLY A 248 13.21 6.69 -10.57
N GLY A 249 13.43 7.98 -10.39
CA GLY A 249 14.06 8.53 -9.20
C GLY A 249 13.24 8.29 -7.93
N TYR A 250 13.95 8.27 -6.81
CA TYR A 250 13.36 8.08 -5.48
C TYR A 250 12.27 9.09 -5.13
N ASN A 251 12.43 10.31 -5.58
CA ASN A 251 11.50 11.40 -5.28
C ASN A 251 10.27 11.44 -6.20
N TYR A 252 9.87 10.30 -6.75
CA TYR A 252 8.65 10.14 -7.55
C TYR A 252 8.56 11.16 -8.68
N LYS A 253 9.59 11.19 -9.49
CA LYS A 253 9.74 12.06 -10.65
C LYS A 253 8.60 11.87 -11.63
N THR A 254 8.14 12.96 -12.22
CA THR A 254 7.26 12.95 -13.39
C THR A 254 8.07 13.00 -14.70
N TYR A 255 7.49 12.56 -15.78
CA TYR A 255 8.13 12.38 -17.08
C TYR A 255 7.40 13.17 -18.16
N ASP A 256 8.14 13.67 -19.14
CA ASP A 256 7.58 14.48 -20.22
C ASP A 256 7.00 13.62 -21.34
N THR A 257 7.57 12.44 -21.59
CA THR A 257 7.14 11.53 -22.64
C THR A 257 6.45 10.28 -22.09
N TYR A 258 5.48 9.76 -22.85
CA TYR A 258 4.83 8.49 -22.52
C TYR A 258 5.82 7.33 -22.47
N LYS A 259 6.82 7.32 -23.35
CA LYS A 259 7.85 6.27 -23.37
C LYS A 259 8.65 6.23 -22.06
N GLU A 260 9.07 7.40 -21.56
CA GLU A 260 9.79 7.47 -20.27
C GLU A 260 8.89 7.04 -19.11
N GLN A 261 7.64 7.54 -19.09
CA GLN A 261 6.65 7.17 -18.10
C GLN A 261 6.43 5.65 -18.08
N PHE A 262 6.18 5.02 -19.23
CA PHE A 262 5.99 3.59 -19.37
C PHE A 262 7.22 2.79 -18.92
N ASN A 263 8.41 3.21 -19.31
CA ASN A 263 9.65 2.51 -18.96
C ASN A 263 10.00 2.59 -17.48
N ASN A 264 9.63 3.66 -16.81
CA ASN A 264 10.05 3.93 -15.44
C ASN A 264 9.01 3.60 -14.37
N LEU A 265 7.72 3.58 -14.69
CA LEU A 265 6.64 3.42 -13.71
C LEU A 265 5.98 2.05 -13.85
N PHE A 266 6.05 1.25 -12.81
CA PHE A 266 5.51 -0.11 -12.81
C PHE A 266 4.00 -0.14 -13.05
N PHE A 267 3.23 0.64 -12.29
CA PHE A 267 1.77 0.65 -12.47
C PHE A 267 1.33 1.31 -13.77
N ALA A 268 2.14 2.20 -14.35
CA ALA A 268 1.88 2.69 -15.71
C ALA A 268 1.89 1.55 -16.75
N ARG A 269 2.82 0.59 -16.62
CA ARG A 269 2.83 -0.64 -17.44
C ARG A 269 1.62 -1.52 -17.14
N VAL A 270 1.35 -1.80 -15.86
CA VAL A 270 0.21 -2.63 -15.43
C VAL A 270 -1.09 -2.10 -16.04
N ASP A 271 -1.41 -0.83 -15.87
CA ASP A 271 -2.65 -0.24 -16.33
C ASP A 271 -2.70 -0.10 -17.87
N SER A 272 -1.56 0.16 -18.51
CA SER A 272 -1.47 0.14 -19.97
C SER A 272 -1.78 -1.25 -20.54
N TYR A 273 -1.36 -2.31 -19.87
CA TYR A 273 -1.69 -3.68 -20.28
C TYR A 273 -3.14 -4.06 -19.99
N VAL A 274 -3.76 -3.50 -18.95
CA VAL A 274 -5.22 -3.64 -18.77
C VAL A 274 -5.95 -3.07 -19.98
N ARG A 275 -5.61 -1.84 -20.38
CA ARG A 275 -6.25 -1.16 -21.52
C ARG A 275 -5.89 -1.76 -22.87
N ASN A 276 -4.72 -2.39 -22.99
CA ASN A 276 -4.24 -3.02 -24.22
C ASN A 276 -3.50 -4.35 -23.95
N PRO A 277 -4.23 -5.43 -23.58
CA PRO A 277 -3.61 -6.71 -23.23
C PRO A 277 -2.76 -7.32 -24.35
N GLY A 278 -3.10 -7.01 -25.61
CA GLY A 278 -2.35 -7.50 -26.77
C GLY A 278 -0.93 -6.94 -26.90
N SER A 279 -0.60 -5.85 -26.21
CA SER A 279 0.75 -5.25 -26.18
C SER A 279 1.62 -5.84 -25.06
N ALA A 280 1.09 -6.66 -24.19
CA ALA A 280 1.84 -7.27 -23.09
C ALA A 280 2.90 -8.27 -23.60
N PRO A 281 4.03 -8.39 -22.91
CA PRO A 281 5.07 -9.37 -23.25
C PRO A 281 4.53 -10.80 -23.23
N LYS A 282 4.97 -11.59 -24.21
CA LYS A 282 4.62 -13.02 -24.35
C LYS A 282 5.78 -13.83 -24.92
N PRO A 283 6.91 -13.91 -24.21
CA PRO A 283 8.12 -14.58 -24.73
C PRO A 283 7.89 -16.05 -25.06
N GLY A 284 7.00 -16.73 -24.35
CA GLY A 284 6.58 -18.12 -24.60
C GLY A 284 5.28 -18.25 -25.41
N ASN A 285 4.84 -17.19 -26.10
CA ASN A 285 3.60 -17.17 -26.89
C ASN A 285 2.30 -17.38 -26.11
N VAL A 286 2.31 -17.23 -24.79
CA VAL A 286 1.11 -17.23 -23.96
C VAL A 286 0.62 -15.79 -23.82
N ALA A 287 -0.55 -15.48 -24.36
CA ALA A 287 -1.13 -14.14 -24.31
C ALA A 287 -1.63 -13.77 -22.90
N LEU A 288 -1.47 -12.49 -22.53
CA LEU A 288 -2.05 -11.96 -21.29
C LEU A 288 -3.57 -12.03 -21.34
N SER A 289 -4.18 -12.64 -20.32
CA SER A 289 -5.62 -12.59 -20.07
C SER A 289 -5.93 -11.68 -18.90
N VAL A 290 -6.85 -10.74 -19.09
CA VAL A 290 -7.41 -9.86 -18.05
C VAL A 290 -8.78 -10.33 -17.56
N SER A 291 -9.10 -11.61 -17.71
CA SER A 291 -10.30 -12.28 -17.20
C SER A 291 -10.05 -13.02 -15.89
N GLY A 292 -11.11 -13.40 -15.19
CA GLY A 292 -11.05 -14.12 -13.91
C GLY A 292 -11.19 -13.21 -12.69
N ASP A 293 -10.83 -13.73 -11.52
CA ASP A 293 -10.88 -12.97 -10.27
C ASP A 293 -9.79 -11.88 -10.20
N VAL A 294 -9.94 -10.99 -9.23
CA VAL A 294 -9.07 -9.82 -9.04
C VAL A 294 -7.61 -10.22 -8.82
N ASP A 295 -7.38 -11.25 -7.99
CA ASP A 295 -6.04 -11.69 -7.62
C ASP A 295 -5.28 -12.27 -8.82
N ASN A 296 -5.92 -13.16 -9.57
CA ASN A 296 -5.30 -13.77 -10.72
C ASN A 296 -5.07 -12.78 -11.88
N LYS A 297 -5.96 -11.80 -12.05
CA LYS A 297 -5.70 -10.68 -12.98
C LYS A 297 -4.48 -9.87 -12.56
N LEU A 298 -4.40 -9.47 -11.30
CA LEU A 298 -3.26 -8.71 -10.77
C LEU A 298 -1.95 -9.47 -10.93
N MET A 299 -1.91 -10.76 -10.59
CA MET A 299 -0.70 -11.59 -10.71
C MET A 299 -0.17 -11.63 -12.15
N ARG A 300 -1.04 -11.85 -13.13
CA ARG A 300 -0.64 -11.88 -14.54
C ARG A 300 -0.17 -10.51 -15.03
N LEU A 301 -0.90 -9.45 -14.71
CA LEU A 301 -0.53 -8.07 -15.06
C LEU A 301 0.80 -7.66 -14.44
N ALA A 302 1.04 -8.05 -13.20
CA ALA A 302 2.27 -7.75 -12.49
C ALA A 302 3.46 -8.52 -13.09
N CYS A 303 3.30 -9.80 -13.43
CA CYS A 303 4.33 -10.56 -14.16
C CYS A 303 4.65 -9.91 -15.52
N ALA A 304 3.62 -9.47 -16.26
CA ALA A 304 3.81 -8.76 -17.51
C ALA A 304 4.60 -7.44 -17.33
N ALA A 305 4.22 -6.65 -16.33
CA ALA A 305 4.87 -5.36 -16.06
C ALA A 305 6.30 -5.49 -15.53
N ALA A 306 6.58 -6.54 -14.77
CA ALA A 306 7.90 -6.84 -14.27
C ALA A 306 8.79 -7.55 -15.31
N GLU A 307 8.19 -8.16 -16.33
CA GLU A 307 8.84 -9.11 -17.25
C GLU A 307 9.59 -10.25 -16.50
N LYS A 308 9.00 -10.65 -15.36
CA LYS A 308 9.52 -11.71 -14.49
C LYS A 308 8.37 -12.57 -13.96
N ASN A 309 8.67 -13.82 -13.64
CA ASN A 309 7.80 -14.66 -12.85
C ASN A 309 7.95 -14.25 -11.37
N ILE A 310 6.97 -13.51 -10.89
CA ILE A 310 6.92 -13.01 -9.49
C ILE A 310 5.83 -13.69 -8.67
N LEU A 311 5.40 -14.90 -9.04
CA LEU A 311 4.34 -15.59 -8.30
C LEU A 311 4.70 -15.86 -6.85
N GLU A 312 5.97 -16.14 -6.54
CA GLU A 312 6.41 -16.32 -5.14
C GLU A 312 6.09 -15.10 -4.26
N PHE A 313 6.22 -13.88 -4.79
CA PHE A 313 5.79 -12.69 -4.08
C PHE A 313 4.32 -12.76 -3.68
N PHE A 314 3.45 -13.11 -4.59
CA PHE A 314 2.01 -13.21 -4.33
C PHE A 314 1.65 -14.38 -3.41
N GLU A 315 2.33 -15.50 -3.55
CA GLU A 315 2.17 -16.66 -2.66
C GLU A 315 2.56 -16.31 -1.22
N ARG A 316 3.65 -15.54 -1.03
CA ARG A 316 4.02 -14.98 0.28
C ARG A 316 2.94 -14.06 0.85
N TRP A 317 2.23 -13.33 0.00
CA TRP A 317 1.06 -12.54 0.38
C TRP A 317 -0.21 -13.37 0.62
N GLY A 318 -0.13 -14.69 0.45
CA GLY A 318 -1.23 -15.64 0.65
C GLY A 318 -2.20 -15.75 -0.53
N MET A 319 -1.81 -15.25 -1.69
CA MET A 319 -2.60 -15.38 -2.93
C MET A 319 -2.29 -16.72 -3.61
N VAL A 320 -3.28 -17.28 -4.28
CA VAL A 320 -3.17 -18.60 -4.91
C VAL A 320 -3.32 -18.45 -6.42
N PRO A 321 -2.25 -18.66 -7.21
CA PRO A 321 -2.34 -18.57 -8.66
C PRO A 321 -3.11 -19.77 -9.24
N ASP A 322 -4.04 -19.48 -10.16
CA ASP A 322 -4.70 -20.50 -10.98
C ASP A 322 -3.75 -21.03 -12.09
N GLU A 323 -4.18 -22.09 -12.78
CA GLU A 323 -3.37 -22.72 -13.82
C GLU A 323 -3.07 -21.77 -15.01
N ASN A 324 -4.01 -20.88 -15.34
CA ASN A 324 -3.79 -19.90 -16.40
C ASN A 324 -2.75 -18.85 -15.98
N THR A 325 -2.77 -18.46 -14.71
CA THR A 325 -1.82 -17.52 -14.13
C THR A 325 -0.42 -18.13 -14.05
N LYS A 326 -0.29 -19.38 -13.60
CA LYS A 326 0.98 -20.12 -13.61
C LYS A 326 1.54 -20.22 -15.03
N LYS A 327 0.72 -20.67 -15.98
CA LYS A 327 1.13 -20.81 -17.38
C LYS A 327 1.59 -19.47 -18.00
N TYR A 328 0.95 -18.36 -17.65
CA TYR A 328 1.38 -17.05 -18.13
C TYR A 328 2.71 -16.63 -17.49
N ALA A 329 2.87 -16.81 -16.18
CA ALA A 329 4.05 -16.42 -15.43
C ALA A 329 5.29 -17.27 -15.79
N GLU A 330 5.12 -18.58 -16.04
CA GLU A 330 6.20 -19.52 -16.35
C GLU A 330 6.94 -19.21 -17.66
N GLN A 331 6.39 -18.38 -18.53
CA GLN A 331 7.10 -17.93 -19.72
C GLN A 331 8.19 -16.90 -19.43
N PHE A 332 8.24 -16.33 -18.22
CA PHE A 332 9.24 -15.38 -17.79
C PHE A 332 10.27 -16.05 -16.87
N GLU A 333 11.47 -15.50 -16.84
CA GLU A 333 12.46 -15.90 -15.85
C GLU A 333 11.96 -15.62 -14.42
N LYS A 334 12.24 -16.54 -13.50
CA LYS A 334 11.88 -16.37 -12.10
C LYS A 334 12.60 -15.15 -11.48
N GLU A 335 11.87 -14.34 -10.71
CA GLU A 335 12.47 -13.34 -9.85
C GLU A 335 13.24 -14.05 -8.71
N THR A 336 14.49 -13.69 -8.55
CA THR A 336 15.38 -14.29 -7.55
C THR A 336 15.56 -13.43 -6.30
N ARG A 337 15.15 -12.16 -6.38
CA ARG A 337 15.20 -11.23 -5.25
C ARG A 337 14.01 -11.43 -4.34
N ALA A 338 14.22 -11.28 -3.04
CA ALA A 338 13.16 -11.37 -2.05
C ALA A 338 12.33 -10.05 -1.99
N ILE A 339 11.62 -9.74 -3.08
CA ILE A 339 10.91 -8.47 -3.23
C ILE A 339 9.79 -8.27 -2.20
N TRP A 340 9.35 -9.32 -1.53
CA TRP A 340 8.39 -9.25 -0.42
C TRP A 340 8.97 -8.65 0.87
N PHE A 341 10.28 -8.39 0.92
CA PHE A 341 10.92 -7.68 2.03
C PHE A 341 11.33 -6.24 1.70
N VAL A 342 11.14 -5.79 0.44
CA VAL A 342 11.50 -4.43 0.07
C VAL A 342 10.76 -3.39 0.94
N ASN A 343 11.49 -2.37 1.34
CA ASN A 343 10.97 -1.21 2.06
C ASN A 343 11.58 0.09 1.50
N ASP A 344 11.12 1.24 2.00
CA ASP A 344 11.57 2.55 1.52
C ASP A 344 13.07 2.76 1.75
N GLU A 345 13.62 2.25 2.86
CA GLU A 345 15.05 2.33 3.17
C GLU A 345 15.88 1.53 2.17
N ALA A 346 15.48 0.29 1.85
CA ALA A 346 16.17 -0.52 0.84
C ALA A 346 16.13 0.15 -0.53
N ARG A 347 14.99 0.75 -0.88
CA ARG A 347 14.83 1.48 -2.13
C ARG A 347 15.75 2.71 -2.18
N ALA A 348 15.79 3.50 -1.12
CA ALA A 348 16.67 4.67 -1.00
C ALA A 348 18.14 4.28 -1.16
N TYR A 349 18.56 3.21 -0.46
CA TYR A 349 19.94 2.69 -0.56
C TYR A 349 20.30 2.30 -1.99
N VAL A 350 19.44 1.58 -2.69
CA VAL A 350 19.67 1.16 -4.09
C VAL A 350 19.78 2.35 -5.05
N LEU A 351 18.99 3.40 -4.84
CA LEU A 351 19.03 4.60 -5.67
C LEU A 351 20.32 5.41 -5.45
N GLU A 352 20.83 5.43 -4.24
CA GLU A 352 22.07 6.13 -3.89
C GLU A 352 23.31 5.34 -4.34
N ASN A 353 23.32 4.01 -4.18
CA ASN A 353 24.48 3.16 -4.39
C ASN A 353 24.49 2.40 -5.73
N GLY A 354 23.46 2.60 -6.56
CA GLY A 354 23.27 1.93 -7.85
C GLY A 354 22.35 0.71 -7.77
N LYS A 355 21.77 0.36 -8.93
CA LYS A 355 20.71 -0.65 -9.03
C LYS A 355 21.17 -2.10 -8.95
N ASN A 356 22.43 -2.34 -9.29
CA ASN A 356 22.99 -3.68 -9.39
C ASN A 356 24.10 -3.85 -8.34
N GLY A 357 23.78 -4.55 -7.29
CA GLY A 357 24.71 -4.88 -6.24
C GLY A 357 24.34 -6.18 -5.55
N SER A 358 25.27 -6.75 -4.85
CA SER A 358 25.05 -7.83 -3.90
C SER A 358 26.07 -7.76 -2.81
N VAL A 359 25.63 -7.61 -1.59
CA VAL A 359 26.45 -7.66 -0.39
C VAL A 359 26.25 -9.01 0.31
N ALA A 360 25.08 -9.60 0.17
CA ALA A 360 24.73 -10.88 0.77
C ALA A 360 25.68 -12.01 0.41
N ALA A 361 26.22 -12.05 -0.81
CA ALA A 361 27.17 -13.08 -1.24
C ALA A 361 28.47 -13.12 -0.41
N SER A 362 28.87 -12.00 0.19
CA SER A 362 30.07 -11.85 1.02
C SER A 362 29.78 -11.67 2.50
N ALA A 363 28.51 -11.51 2.87
CA ALA A 363 28.09 -11.38 4.27
C ALA A 363 27.91 -12.75 4.90
N THR A 364 28.25 -12.84 6.19
CA THR A 364 28.01 -14.04 7.01
C THR A 364 27.01 -13.68 8.08
N VAL A 365 25.91 -14.43 8.15
CA VAL A 365 24.94 -14.32 9.25
C VAL A 365 25.56 -14.97 10.48
N GLU A 366 25.47 -14.30 11.62
CA GLU A 366 25.77 -14.82 12.93
C GLU A 366 24.45 -15.02 13.66
N ALA A 367 24.14 -16.25 14.02
CA ALA A 367 22.92 -16.55 14.75
C ALA A 367 23.16 -17.68 15.75
N ASP A 368 22.60 -17.55 16.91
CA ASP A 368 22.47 -18.59 17.91
C ASP A 368 21.09 -18.54 18.54
N LEU A 369 20.77 -19.49 19.42
CA LEU A 369 19.49 -19.49 20.12
C LEU A 369 19.65 -19.80 21.61
N SER A 370 18.72 -19.26 22.38
CA SER A 370 18.50 -19.63 23.76
C SER A 370 17.11 -20.22 23.96
N TYR A 371 17.07 -21.32 24.72
CA TYR A 371 15.84 -22.01 25.06
C TYR A 371 15.87 -22.49 26.50
N ARG A 372 14.87 -22.15 27.30
CA ARG A 372 14.66 -22.72 28.61
C ARG A 372 13.80 -23.98 28.49
N PRO A 373 14.23 -25.12 29.05
CA PRO A 373 13.41 -26.33 29.03
C PRO A 373 11.99 -26.05 29.51
N ASN A 374 11.02 -26.58 28.76
CA ASN A 374 9.58 -26.43 29.00
C ASN A 374 9.02 -25.01 28.80
N SER A 375 9.81 -24.08 28.27
CA SER A 375 9.29 -22.81 27.79
C SER A 375 8.55 -23.01 26.47
N ASN A 376 7.54 -22.16 26.22
CA ASN A 376 6.91 -22.07 24.91
C ASN A 376 7.58 -21.01 24.00
N GLU A 377 8.73 -20.50 24.41
CA GLU A 377 9.46 -19.46 23.69
C GLU A 377 10.89 -19.90 23.40
N VAL A 378 11.32 -19.64 22.17
CA VAL A 378 12.71 -19.74 21.71
C VAL A 378 13.17 -18.35 21.31
N THR A 379 14.26 -17.87 21.89
CA THR A 379 14.87 -16.60 21.49
C THR A 379 16.03 -16.90 20.54
N ILE A 380 16.00 -16.29 19.37
CA ILE A 380 17.05 -16.37 18.36
C ILE A 380 17.80 -15.04 18.39
N HIS A 381 19.09 -15.09 18.64
CA HIS A 381 19.98 -13.94 18.60
C HIS A 381 20.54 -13.79 17.18
N LEU A 382 20.59 -12.56 16.69
CA LEU A 382 20.84 -12.26 15.28
C LEU A 382 21.94 -11.22 15.14
N GLY A 383 22.79 -11.43 14.15
CA GLY A 383 23.81 -10.50 13.73
C GLY A 383 24.37 -10.86 12.35
N SER A 384 25.26 -10.05 11.86
CA SER A 384 25.98 -10.34 10.63
C SER A 384 27.37 -9.72 10.63
N GLN A 385 28.32 -10.44 10.04
CA GLN A 385 29.59 -9.89 9.63
C GLN A 385 29.54 -9.49 8.17
N SER A 386 29.63 -8.21 7.91
CA SER A 386 29.64 -7.64 6.56
C SER A 386 30.66 -6.51 6.50
N LYS A 387 31.31 -6.35 5.34
CA LYS A 387 32.13 -5.16 5.06
C LYS A 387 31.29 -3.89 4.87
N GLN A 388 29.98 -4.06 4.67
CA GLN A 388 28.98 -3.02 4.47
C GLN A 388 27.75 -3.35 5.33
N PRO A 389 27.84 -3.22 6.67
CA PRO A 389 26.70 -3.57 7.55
C PRO A 389 25.45 -2.74 7.27
N GLU A 390 25.63 -1.49 6.81
CA GLU A 390 24.54 -0.60 6.39
C GLU A 390 23.76 -1.09 5.17
N ALA A 391 24.33 -2.02 4.41
CA ALA A 391 23.68 -2.64 3.25
C ALA A 391 22.82 -3.86 3.63
N MET A 392 22.87 -4.31 4.87
CA MET A 392 21.99 -5.41 5.32
C MET A 392 20.59 -4.87 5.59
N LEU A 393 19.59 -5.61 5.07
CA LEU A 393 18.16 -5.31 5.25
C LEU A 393 17.59 -5.97 6.50
N GLY A 394 17.87 -7.26 6.69
CA GLY A 394 17.33 -8.01 7.80
C GLY A 394 17.50 -9.52 7.70
N TYR A 395 16.77 -10.24 8.53
CA TYR A 395 16.88 -11.68 8.70
C TYR A 395 15.51 -12.35 8.64
N GLU A 396 15.36 -13.36 7.80
CA GLU A 396 14.21 -14.25 7.77
C GLU A 396 14.52 -15.51 8.59
N ILE A 397 13.60 -15.86 9.46
CA ILE A 397 13.70 -17.02 10.33
C ILE A 397 12.75 -18.09 9.82
N TYR A 398 13.30 -19.28 9.55
CA TYR A 398 12.56 -20.49 9.24
C TYR A 398 12.57 -21.43 10.41
N ARG A 399 11.46 -22.11 10.62
CA ARG A 399 11.33 -23.18 11.58
C ARG A 399 10.94 -24.47 10.87
N SER A 400 11.69 -25.54 11.13
CA SER A 400 11.31 -26.90 10.76
C SER A 400 10.83 -27.63 12.00
N GLU A 401 9.65 -28.21 11.93
CA GLU A 401 9.10 -29.04 12.97
C GLU A 401 9.07 -30.48 12.49
N THR A 402 9.68 -31.39 13.30
CA THR A 402 9.67 -32.81 12.99
C THR A 402 8.62 -33.50 13.84
N ILE A 403 7.60 -34.04 13.15
CA ILE A 403 6.52 -34.82 13.73
C ILE A 403 6.62 -36.23 13.16
N LYS A 404 7.04 -37.21 13.99
CA LYS A 404 7.34 -38.57 13.51
C LYS A 404 8.41 -38.52 12.41
N SER A 405 8.07 -38.92 11.18
CA SER A 405 8.97 -38.89 10.01
C SER A 405 8.70 -37.71 9.07
N HIS A 406 7.73 -36.87 9.39
CA HIS A 406 7.38 -35.71 8.55
C HIS A 406 8.08 -34.46 9.08
N VAL A 407 8.73 -33.73 8.16
CA VAL A 407 9.38 -32.45 8.45
C VAL A 407 8.66 -31.37 7.66
N GLU A 408 8.11 -30.41 8.36
CA GLU A 408 7.52 -29.21 7.77
C GLU A 408 8.43 -28.01 8.05
N LYS A 409 8.93 -27.38 6.99
CA LYS A 409 9.71 -26.14 7.06
C LYS A 409 8.86 -24.97 6.60
N LYS A 410 8.77 -23.93 7.43
CA LYS A 410 8.04 -22.70 7.10
C LYS A 410 8.75 -21.46 7.65
N PRO A 411 8.58 -20.30 7.01
CA PRO A 411 9.00 -19.04 7.62
C PRO A 411 8.13 -18.76 8.86
N VAL A 412 8.73 -18.17 9.89
CA VAL A 412 8.04 -17.78 11.12
C VAL A 412 8.20 -16.31 11.47
N GLY A 413 9.11 -15.59 10.78
CA GLY A 413 9.27 -14.16 10.94
C GLY A 413 10.36 -13.57 10.08
N PHE A 414 10.34 -12.24 10.02
CA PHE A 414 11.41 -11.41 9.48
C PHE A 414 11.61 -10.21 10.38
N VAL A 415 12.85 -9.89 10.66
CA VAL A 415 13.24 -8.69 11.42
C VAL A 415 14.27 -7.89 10.65
N THR A 416 14.24 -6.57 10.79
CA THR A 416 15.20 -5.66 10.18
C THR A 416 16.58 -5.80 10.83
N ALA A 417 17.64 -5.40 10.13
CA ALA A 417 19.04 -5.62 10.57
C ALA A 417 19.43 -4.86 11.85
N ASP A 418 18.64 -3.89 12.28
CA ASP A 418 18.78 -3.19 13.56
C ASP A 418 18.23 -3.98 14.76
N GLN A 419 17.46 -5.04 14.51
CA GLN A 419 16.96 -5.95 15.53
C GLN A 419 17.95 -7.08 15.76
N THR A 420 18.30 -7.31 17.03
CA THR A 420 19.28 -8.32 17.41
C THR A 420 18.65 -9.61 17.94
N GLU A 421 17.34 -9.66 18.06
CA GLU A 421 16.62 -10.82 18.61
C GLU A 421 15.28 -11.03 17.89
N PHE A 422 14.91 -12.31 17.80
CA PHE A 422 13.58 -12.75 17.39
C PHE A 422 13.07 -13.80 18.38
N VAL A 423 11.83 -13.65 18.85
CA VAL A 423 11.21 -14.61 19.77
C VAL A 423 10.13 -15.39 19.01
N ASP A 424 10.30 -16.71 18.94
CA ASP A 424 9.31 -17.61 18.35
C ASP A 424 8.54 -18.35 19.44
N SER A 425 7.23 -18.49 19.22
CA SER A 425 6.37 -19.29 20.10
C SER A 425 6.22 -20.71 19.56
N ILE A 426 6.57 -21.69 20.37
CA ILE A 426 6.53 -23.10 20.00
C ILE A 426 5.51 -23.89 20.83
N SER A 427 5.09 -25.03 20.27
CA SER A 427 4.30 -26.01 21.03
C SER A 427 5.16 -26.69 22.07
N THR A 428 4.65 -26.79 23.29
CA THR A 428 5.30 -27.52 24.41
C THR A 428 4.88 -28.99 24.48
N ILE A 429 4.27 -29.53 23.42
CA ILE A 429 3.96 -30.97 23.37
C ILE A 429 5.24 -31.78 23.40
N ASN A 430 5.27 -32.80 24.29
CA ASN A 430 6.43 -33.66 24.48
C ASN A 430 6.92 -34.33 23.18
N ASN A 431 8.23 -34.59 23.10
CA ASN A 431 8.89 -35.22 21.95
C ASN A 431 8.80 -34.43 20.64
N ARG A 432 8.66 -33.11 20.69
CA ARG A 432 8.79 -32.24 19.54
C ARG A 432 10.24 -31.79 19.38
N VAL A 433 10.66 -31.69 18.11
CA VAL A 433 11.98 -31.18 17.76
C VAL A 433 11.77 -30.02 16.76
N PHE A 434 12.35 -28.88 17.11
CA PHE A 434 12.32 -27.69 16.26
C PHE A 434 13.74 -27.34 15.82
N THR A 435 13.93 -27.14 14.52
CA THR A 435 15.20 -26.68 13.96
C THR A 435 14.98 -25.32 13.29
N TYR A 436 15.85 -24.39 13.59
CA TYR A 436 15.80 -23.05 13.02
C TYR A 436 16.87 -22.87 11.96
N GLU A 437 16.52 -22.10 10.95
CA GLU A 437 17.42 -21.64 9.90
C GLU A 437 17.25 -20.14 9.74
N VAL A 438 18.33 -19.39 9.70
CA VAL A 438 18.35 -17.94 9.55
C VAL A 438 18.99 -17.59 8.21
N VAL A 439 18.29 -16.77 7.42
CA VAL A 439 18.75 -16.25 6.15
C VAL A 439 18.81 -14.73 6.25
N GLY A 440 19.98 -14.15 6.01
CA GLY A 440 20.12 -12.70 5.90
C GLY A 440 19.75 -12.22 4.50
N TYR A 441 19.27 -10.99 4.41
CA TYR A 441 19.01 -10.31 3.16
C TYR A 441 19.70 -8.95 3.12
N ASP A 442 20.27 -8.60 1.98
CA ASP A 442 20.79 -7.25 1.75
C ASP A 442 19.70 -6.30 1.19
N LYS A 443 20.00 -5.00 1.14
CA LYS A 443 19.09 -3.98 0.61
C LYS A 443 18.87 -4.09 -0.91
N TYR A 444 19.66 -4.91 -1.61
CA TYR A 444 19.40 -5.34 -2.99
C TYR A 444 18.46 -6.54 -3.07
N LEU A 445 17.99 -7.05 -1.91
CA LEU A 445 17.07 -8.17 -1.75
C LEU A 445 17.66 -9.55 -2.09
N ASN A 446 18.99 -9.66 -2.07
CA ASN A 446 19.67 -10.94 -2.24
C ASN A 446 19.83 -11.66 -0.91
N ALA A 447 19.73 -12.98 -0.94
CA ALA A 447 19.88 -13.84 0.22
C ALA A 447 21.34 -14.20 0.51
N THR A 448 21.70 -14.27 1.78
CA THR A 448 22.95 -14.89 2.25
C THR A 448 22.84 -16.42 2.20
N LYS A 449 23.95 -17.10 2.46
CA LYS A 449 23.89 -18.52 2.81
C LYS A 449 23.12 -18.67 4.15
N PRO A 450 22.26 -19.69 4.25
CA PRO A 450 21.52 -19.94 5.50
C PRO A 450 22.46 -20.45 6.61
N VAL A 451 22.12 -20.10 7.84
CA VAL A 451 22.73 -20.65 9.06
C VAL A 451 21.71 -21.53 9.75
N VAL A 452 22.06 -22.80 9.97
CA VAL A 452 21.20 -23.76 10.67
C VAL A 452 21.65 -23.82 12.13
N LEU A 453 20.69 -23.66 13.04
CA LEU A 453 20.94 -23.64 14.48
C LEU A 453 20.76 -25.03 15.10
N GLU A 454 21.32 -25.22 16.31
CA GLU A 454 21.14 -26.44 17.06
C GLU A 454 19.66 -26.71 17.35
N PRO A 455 19.21 -27.96 17.24
CA PRO A 455 17.80 -28.29 17.44
C PRO A 455 17.31 -28.08 18.88
N VAL A 456 16.14 -27.46 18.99
CA VAL A 456 15.40 -27.36 20.26
C VAL A 456 14.55 -28.63 20.45
N LYS A 457 14.76 -29.31 21.55
CA LYS A 457 13.99 -30.52 21.91
C LYS A 457 13.09 -30.19 23.09
N VAL A 458 11.79 -30.36 22.89
CA VAL A 458 10.81 -30.30 23.97
C VAL A 458 10.71 -31.68 24.61
N SER A 459 11.11 -31.80 25.87
CA SER A 459 11.06 -33.03 26.62
C SER A 459 10.65 -32.74 28.06
N HIS A 460 9.47 -33.16 28.40
CA HIS A 460 9.00 -33.13 29.79
C HIS A 460 9.50 -34.39 30.47
N GLY A 461 10.32 -34.34 31.47
CA GLY A 461 11.08 -35.41 32.13
C GLY A 461 10.33 -36.64 32.60
N GLY A 462 9.31 -37.08 31.93
CA GLY A 462 8.58 -38.33 32.13
C GLY A 462 8.14 -38.91 30.81
N VAL A 463 8.38 -40.16 30.54
CA VAL A 463 7.77 -40.86 29.40
C VAL A 463 6.34 -41.17 29.82
N ILE A 464 5.38 -40.53 29.17
CA ILE A 464 3.97 -40.93 29.31
C ILE A 464 3.84 -42.26 28.58
N ASP A 465 3.64 -43.35 29.34
CA ASP A 465 3.39 -44.66 28.77
C ASP A 465 2.06 -44.63 28.02
N LYS A 466 1.99 -45.27 26.85
CA LYS A 466 0.75 -45.42 26.10
C LYS A 466 -0.37 -46.07 26.93
N SER A 467 -0.02 -46.89 27.91
CA SER A 467 -0.96 -47.50 28.84
C SER A 467 -1.63 -46.50 29.79
N ASP A 468 -1.06 -45.28 29.92
CA ASP A 468 -1.64 -44.23 30.78
C ASP A 468 -2.73 -43.42 30.04
N TRP A 469 -2.98 -43.74 28.81
CA TRP A 469 -3.96 -43.04 27.96
C TRP A 469 -5.09 -43.98 27.52
N THR A 470 -6.32 -43.60 27.79
CA THR A 470 -7.50 -44.19 27.18
C THR A 470 -8.08 -43.18 26.17
N VAL A 471 -8.18 -43.57 24.91
CA VAL A 471 -8.83 -42.78 23.90
C VAL A 471 -10.20 -43.36 23.65
N THR A 472 -11.25 -42.61 23.98
CA THR A 472 -12.63 -42.96 23.68
C THR A 472 -13.09 -42.10 22.53
N THR A 473 -13.67 -42.72 21.53
CA THR A 473 -14.26 -41.98 20.41
C THR A 473 -15.77 -42.27 20.38
N ASN A 474 -16.55 -41.24 20.12
CA ASN A 474 -17.98 -41.38 19.87
C ASN A 474 -18.29 -41.47 18.38
N MET A 475 -17.26 -41.71 17.56
CA MET A 475 -17.43 -42.01 16.16
C MET A 475 -18.22 -43.32 16.02
N VAL A 476 -19.32 -43.25 15.31
CA VAL A 476 -20.15 -44.39 14.98
C VAL A 476 -19.60 -45.04 13.72
N SER A 477 -19.54 -46.37 13.68
CA SER A 477 -19.07 -47.02 12.44
C SER A 477 -20.07 -46.79 11.30
N ALA A 478 -19.60 -46.86 10.08
CA ALA A 478 -20.45 -46.67 8.88
C ALA A 478 -21.57 -47.74 8.77
N GLU A 479 -21.48 -48.78 9.57
CA GLU A 479 -22.49 -49.84 9.64
C GLU A 479 -23.62 -49.52 10.62
N ASP A 480 -23.38 -48.66 11.59
CA ASP A 480 -24.37 -48.17 12.51
C ASP A 480 -25.21 -47.08 11.79
N LYS A 481 -26.41 -47.41 11.39
CA LYS A 481 -27.37 -46.41 10.86
C LYS A 481 -27.65 -45.41 11.99
N VAL A 482 -27.09 -44.26 11.87
CA VAL A 482 -27.18 -43.20 12.83
C VAL A 482 -28.45 -42.40 12.59
N ASP A 483 -29.19 -42.10 13.64
CA ASP A 483 -30.14 -41.02 13.63
C ASP A 483 -29.41 -39.71 13.26
N GLU A 484 -30.02 -38.88 12.43
CA GLU A 484 -29.46 -37.67 11.81
C GLU A 484 -28.91 -36.64 12.82
N GLU A 485 -29.07 -36.87 14.12
CA GLU A 485 -28.66 -35.97 15.19
C GLU A 485 -27.22 -36.24 15.74
N ILE A 486 -26.54 -37.31 15.32
CA ILE A 486 -25.18 -37.60 15.81
C ILE A 486 -24.16 -37.14 14.80
N ASN A 487 -23.37 -36.11 15.18
CA ASN A 487 -22.28 -35.64 14.35
C ASN A 487 -21.12 -36.65 14.42
N PRO A 488 -20.83 -37.40 13.33
CA PRO A 488 -19.76 -38.42 13.33
C PRO A 488 -18.34 -37.86 13.44
N ASP A 489 -18.18 -36.54 13.31
CA ASP A 489 -16.88 -35.86 13.34
C ASP A 489 -16.46 -35.46 14.78
N VAL A 490 -17.29 -35.74 15.78
CA VAL A 490 -16.94 -35.43 17.18
C VAL A 490 -16.14 -36.57 17.79
N VAL A 491 -14.85 -36.33 18.03
CA VAL A 491 -13.96 -37.23 18.75
C VAL A 491 -13.71 -36.66 20.12
N THR A 492 -14.10 -37.40 21.16
CA THR A 492 -13.76 -37.06 22.55
C THR A 492 -12.52 -37.85 22.97
N MET A 493 -11.45 -37.15 23.35
CA MET A 493 -10.27 -37.77 23.91
C MET A 493 -10.27 -37.50 25.41
N GLU A 494 -10.37 -38.57 26.21
CA GLU A 494 -10.17 -38.55 27.64
C GLU A 494 -8.80 -39.14 27.93
N ALA A 495 -7.93 -38.34 28.51
CA ALA A 495 -6.65 -38.81 29.00
C ALA A 495 -6.76 -39.07 30.50
N ILE A 496 -6.63 -40.33 30.90
CA ILE A 496 -6.57 -40.75 32.32
C ILE A 496 -5.09 -40.91 32.66
N GLY A 497 -4.47 -39.80 33.10
CA GLY A 497 -3.10 -39.85 33.59
C GLY A 497 -3.08 -40.33 35.05
N LYS A 498 -2.19 -41.24 35.37
CA LYS A 498 -1.79 -41.45 36.77
C LYS A 498 -0.92 -40.28 37.19
N VAL A 499 -1.37 -39.51 38.16
CA VAL A 499 -0.61 -38.43 38.80
C VAL A 499 0.48 -39.03 39.65
#